data_4056d511aba2d03faa7aa6a1ba037e1d
#
_entry.id   4056d511aba2d03faa7aa6a1ba037e1d
#
_cell.length_a   1.000
_cell.length_b   1.000
_cell.length_c   1.000
_cell.angle_alpha   90.00
_cell.angle_beta   90.00
_cell.angle_gamma   90.00
#
_symmetry.space_group_name_H-M   'P 1'
#
loop_
_entity.id
_entity.type
_entity.pdbx_description
1 polymer ?
#
loop_
_entity_poly.entity_id
_entity_poly.type
_entity_poly.pdbx_seq_one_letter_code
_entity_poly.pdbx_strand_id
1 'polypeptide(L)'
;MLTLSFDAGRFDVVINIESSHCYGSMETFLAHAKRVLRHDGYLLYADFRNKNDVEVLHRQMEKSGMKILKREDITPNVVRSLDLDNQRKLLLIRAFFQNWLLKPFQEFAGVKGSKIYARFQSGTMIYLHYVLQK
;
A
#
# COMPACT_ATOMS: atom_id res chain seq x y z
N MET A 1 -12.61 -4.48 14.91
CA MET A 1 -11.26 -4.27 15.51
C MET A 1 -10.38 -5.44 15.10
N LEU A 2 -9.40 -5.22 14.22
CA LEU A 2 -8.47 -6.29 13.79
C LEU A 2 -7.49 -6.57 14.93
N THR A 3 -7.75 -7.59 15.71
CA THR A 3 -6.79 -8.18 16.64
C THR A 3 -6.01 -9.25 15.90
N LEU A 4 -4.73 -9.01 15.64
CA LEU A 4 -3.84 -10.09 15.20
C LEU A 4 -3.71 -11.08 16.37
N SER A 5 -4.26 -12.27 16.22
CA SER A 5 -4.28 -13.34 17.23
C SER A 5 -2.93 -14.06 17.40
N PHE A 6 -1.83 -13.40 17.06
CA PHE A 6 -0.47 -13.95 17.18
C PHE A 6 0.18 -13.50 18.49
N ASP A 7 1.06 -14.34 19.04
CA ASP A 7 1.88 -14.01 20.20
C ASP A 7 2.85 -12.85 19.91
N ALA A 8 3.26 -12.15 20.98
CA ALA A 8 4.29 -11.11 20.85
C ALA A 8 5.64 -11.71 20.43
N GLY A 9 6.40 -10.98 19.63
CA GLY A 9 7.75 -11.40 19.24
C GLY A 9 7.80 -12.67 18.38
N ARG A 10 6.77 -12.92 17.57
CA ARG A 10 6.64 -14.16 16.79
C ARG A 10 7.33 -14.08 15.42
N PHE A 11 7.42 -12.91 14.82
CA PHE A 11 7.82 -12.75 13.42
C PHE A 11 9.10 -11.90 13.30
N ASP A 12 9.97 -12.27 12.36
CA ASP A 12 11.14 -11.51 11.98
C ASP A 12 10.75 -10.35 11.03
N VAL A 13 9.72 -10.59 10.20
CA VAL A 13 9.22 -9.61 9.21
C VAL A 13 7.70 -9.63 9.18
N VAL A 14 7.11 -8.44 9.17
CA VAL A 14 5.70 -8.20 8.84
C VAL A 14 5.65 -7.42 7.52
N ILE A 15 4.82 -7.87 6.60
CA ILE A 15 4.63 -7.22 5.29
C ILE A 15 3.21 -6.69 5.20
N ASN A 16 3.07 -5.42 4.80
CA ASN A 16 1.80 -4.79 4.48
C ASN A 16 1.88 -4.12 3.11
N ILE A 17 1.14 -4.65 2.13
CA ILE A 17 1.08 -4.12 0.78
C ILE A 17 -0.38 -3.87 0.40
N GLU A 18 -0.71 -2.64 -0.03
CA GLU A 18 -2.02 -2.23 -0.55
C GLU A 18 -3.22 -2.67 0.29
N SER A 19 -3.13 -2.55 1.62
CA SER A 19 -4.22 -2.95 2.50
C SER A 19 -4.55 -1.93 3.59
N SER A 20 -3.57 -1.16 4.03
CA SER A 20 -3.74 -0.26 5.17
C SER A 20 -4.63 0.94 4.90
N HIS A 21 -4.85 1.30 3.65
CA HIS A 21 -5.83 2.34 3.27
C HIS A 21 -7.28 1.96 3.60
N CYS A 22 -7.54 0.66 3.85
CA CYS A 22 -8.83 0.13 4.29
C CYS A 22 -8.93 -0.05 5.81
N TYR A 23 -7.87 0.24 6.59
CA TYR A 23 -7.89 0.02 8.03
C TYR A 23 -8.62 1.15 8.76
N GLY A 24 -9.39 0.79 9.79
CA GLY A 24 -10.09 1.76 10.62
C GLY A 24 -9.16 2.62 11.51
N SER A 25 -7.96 2.11 11.83
CA SER A 25 -6.92 2.84 12.58
C SER A 25 -5.53 2.35 12.20
N MET A 26 -4.73 3.25 11.68
CA MET A 26 -3.32 3.01 11.34
C MET A 26 -2.47 2.84 12.61
N GLU A 27 -2.75 3.59 13.66
CA GLU A 27 -2.06 3.50 14.94
C GLU A 27 -2.24 2.11 15.57
N THR A 28 -3.46 1.59 15.54
CA THR A 28 -3.76 0.24 16.03
C THR A 28 -3.01 -0.81 15.23
N PHE A 29 -2.99 -0.69 13.90
CA PHE A 29 -2.22 -1.60 13.03
C PHE A 29 -0.72 -1.56 13.39
N LEU A 30 -0.12 -0.37 13.49
CA LEU A 30 1.31 -0.21 13.80
C LEU A 30 1.66 -0.78 15.19
N ALA A 31 0.79 -0.57 16.19
CA ALA A 31 0.99 -1.15 17.52
C ALA A 31 0.96 -2.68 17.48
N HIS A 32 0.02 -3.27 16.74
CA HIS A 32 -0.05 -4.73 16.56
C HIS A 32 1.15 -5.27 15.79
N ALA A 33 1.56 -4.63 14.69
CA ALA A 33 2.73 -5.02 13.93
C ALA A 33 3.98 -5.01 14.80
N LYS A 34 4.20 -3.93 15.56
CA LYS A 34 5.31 -3.82 16.52
C LYS A 34 5.26 -4.92 17.59
N ARG A 35 4.08 -5.23 18.13
CA ARG A 35 3.90 -6.26 19.17
C ARG A 35 4.33 -7.64 18.66
N VAL A 36 3.89 -8.03 17.46
CA VAL A 36 4.16 -9.37 16.93
C VAL A 36 5.56 -9.54 16.35
N LEU A 37 6.24 -8.43 16.01
CA LEU A 37 7.64 -8.44 15.59
C LEU A 37 8.56 -8.81 16.75
N ARG A 38 9.61 -9.61 16.46
CA ARG A 38 10.75 -9.82 17.35
C ARG A 38 11.53 -8.53 17.53
N HIS A 39 12.41 -8.51 18.54
CA HIS A 39 13.44 -7.47 18.65
C HIS A 39 14.25 -7.45 17.35
N ASP A 40 14.55 -6.26 16.84
CA ASP A 40 15.21 -6.03 15.54
C ASP A 40 14.44 -6.54 14.30
N GLY A 41 13.19 -6.97 14.44
CA GLY A 41 12.33 -7.36 13.33
C GLY A 41 11.88 -6.17 12.48
N TYR A 42 11.43 -6.43 11.26
CA TYR A 42 11.15 -5.41 10.26
C TYR A 42 9.67 -5.36 9.87
N LEU A 43 9.12 -4.15 9.76
CA LEU A 43 7.87 -3.89 9.04
C LEU A 43 8.22 -3.35 7.64
N LEU A 44 7.84 -4.11 6.61
CA LEU A 44 7.89 -3.69 5.21
C LEU A 44 6.50 -3.21 4.81
N TYR A 45 6.40 -1.94 4.47
CA TYR A 45 5.14 -1.29 4.19
C TYR A 45 5.16 -0.65 2.80
N ALA A 46 4.12 -0.90 2.00
CA ALA A 46 3.89 -0.24 0.73
C ALA A 46 2.40 -0.02 0.53
N ASP A 47 1.97 1.23 0.36
CA ASP A 47 0.57 1.59 0.14
C ASP A 47 0.45 3.02 -0.40
N PHE A 48 -0.71 3.35 -0.92
CA PHE A 48 -0.98 4.68 -1.45
C PHE A 48 -1.83 5.52 -0.48
N ARG A 49 -1.68 6.83 -0.60
CA ARG A 49 -2.47 7.84 0.11
C ARG A 49 -2.79 9.01 -0.82
N ASN A 50 -3.88 9.73 -0.50
CA ASN A 50 -4.02 11.06 -1.06
C ASN A 50 -2.84 11.93 -0.64
N LYS A 51 -2.41 12.84 -1.50
CA LYS A 51 -1.26 13.72 -1.23
C LYS A 51 -1.39 14.44 0.11
N ASN A 52 -2.59 14.87 0.47
CA ASN A 52 -2.85 15.59 1.72
C ASN A 52 -2.71 14.70 2.98
N ASP A 53 -2.80 13.38 2.83
CA ASP A 53 -2.75 12.42 3.93
C ASP A 53 -1.33 11.85 4.16
N VAL A 54 -0.38 12.17 3.27
CA VAL A 54 1.00 11.65 3.33
C VAL A 54 1.69 12.05 4.63
N GLU A 55 1.58 13.32 5.05
CA GLU A 55 2.20 13.79 6.29
C GLU A 55 1.50 13.24 7.55
N VAL A 56 0.22 12.93 7.45
CA VAL A 56 -0.51 12.23 8.54
C VAL A 56 0.08 10.84 8.72
N LEU A 57 0.21 10.08 7.62
CA LEU A 57 0.81 8.75 7.65
C LEU A 57 2.25 8.79 8.18
N HIS A 58 3.05 9.76 7.74
CA HIS A 58 4.43 9.89 8.21
C HIS A 58 4.51 10.08 9.72
N ARG A 59 3.71 10.99 10.27
CA ARG A 59 3.63 11.19 11.74
C ARG A 59 3.16 9.94 12.48
N GLN A 60 2.26 9.16 11.90
CA GLN A 60 1.82 7.87 12.49
C GLN A 60 2.96 6.86 12.51
N MET A 61 3.75 6.77 11.43
CA MET A 61 4.96 5.93 11.38
C MET A 61 5.99 6.35 12.44
N GLU A 62 6.27 7.63 12.58
CA GLU A 62 7.18 8.16 13.61
C GLU A 62 6.71 7.84 15.03
N LYS A 63 5.41 8.04 15.30
CA LYS A 63 4.80 7.78 16.62
C LYS A 63 4.69 6.29 16.95
N SER A 64 4.89 5.38 15.99
CA SER A 64 4.84 3.93 16.24
C SER A 64 5.91 3.45 17.22
N GLY A 65 6.95 4.23 17.42
CA GLY A 65 8.13 3.88 18.23
C GLY A 65 8.99 2.80 17.58
N MET A 66 8.82 2.54 16.28
CA MET A 66 9.76 1.80 15.44
C MET A 66 10.69 2.77 14.72
N LYS A 67 11.92 2.37 14.47
CA LYS A 67 12.91 3.20 13.75
C LYS A 67 12.62 3.15 12.26
N ILE A 68 12.37 4.30 11.63
CA ILE A 68 12.24 4.40 10.18
C ILE A 68 13.64 4.30 9.56
N LEU A 69 13.89 3.21 8.82
CA LEU A 69 15.14 3.00 8.09
C LEU A 69 15.06 3.52 6.66
N LYS A 70 13.86 3.46 6.06
CA LYS A 70 13.64 3.93 4.69
C LYS A 70 12.25 4.55 4.59
N ARG A 71 12.16 5.67 3.86
CA ARG A 71 10.93 6.30 3.38
C ARG A 71 11.16 6.69 1.93
N GLU A 72 10.26 6.31 1.05
CA GLU A 72 10.41 6.55 -0.38
C GLU A 72 9.06 6.77 -1.05
N ASP A 73 8.96 7.77 -1.92
CA ASP A 73 7.87 7.92 -2.87
C ASP A 73 8.21 7.10 -4.12
N ILE A 74 7.49 6.00 -4.31
CA ILE A 74 7.66 5.10 -5.45
C ILE A 74 6.58 5.29 -6.52
N THR A 75 5.81 6.37 -6.45
CA THR A 75 4.76 6.69 -7.44
C THR A 75 5.24 6.61 -8.88
N PRO A 76 6.43 7.17 -9.25
CA PRO A 76 6.92 7.09 -10.62
C PRO A 76 7.13 5.63 -11.08
N ASN A 77 7.62 4.77 -10.19
CA ASN A 77 7.84 3.35 -10.48
C ASN A 77 6.52 2.62 -10.68
N VAL A 78 5.51 2.95 -9.86
CA VAL A 78 4.15 2.38 -9.99
C VAL A 78 3.52 2.81 -11.32
N VAL A 79 3.57 4.09 -11.68
CA VAL A 79 3.05 4.59 -12.97
C VAL A 79 3.73 3.88 -14.13
N ARG A 80 5.06 3.76 -14.10
CA ARG A 80 5.82 3.04 -15.14
C ARG A 80 5.41 1.57 -15.22
N SER A 81 5.22 0.90 -14.08
CA SER A 81 4.75 -0.49 -14.03
C SER A 81 3.36 -0.65 -14.63
N LEU A 82 2.44 0.27 -14.31
CA LEU A 82 1.10 0.30 -14.89
C LEU A 82 1.13 0.50 -16.41
N ASP A 83 2.01 1.35 -16.91
CA ASP A 83 2.19 1.58 -18.36
C ASP A 83 2.70 0.32 -19.06
N LEU A 84 3.72 -0.33 -18.52
CA LEU A 84 4.32 -1.54 -19.10
C LEU A 84 3.34 -2.72 -19.12
N ASP A 85 2.51 -2.85 -18.09
CA ASP A 85 1.58 -3.98 -17.93
C ASP A 85 0.17 -3.73 -18.53
N ASN A 86 -0.06 -2.54 -19.06
CA ASN A 86 -1.39 -2.10 -19.50
C ASN A 86 -2.01 -3.03 -20.57
N GLN A 87 -1.24 -3.42 -21.58
CA GLN A 87 -1.74 -4.28 -22.67
C GLN A 87 -2.12 -5.66 -22.16
N ARG A 88 -1.28 -6.26 -21.30
CA ARG A 88 -1.54 -7.57 -20.72
C ARG A 88 -2.82 -7.55 -19.87
N LYS A 89 -2.99 -6.51 -19.04
CA LYS A 89 -4.20 -6.32 -18.22
C LYS A 89 -5.46 -6.20 -19.07
N LEU A 90 -5.42 -5.42 -20.13
CA LEU A 90 -6.55 -5.27 -21.06
C LEU A 90 -6.94 -6.60 -21.71
N LEU A 91 -5.96 -7.39 -22.13
CA LEU A 91 -6.21 -8.71 -22.72
C LEU A 91 -6.84 -9.66 -21.69
N LEU A 92 -6.33 -9.71 -20.47
CA LEU A 92 -6.88 -10.55 -19.41
C LEU A 92 -8.31 -10.13 -19.03
N ILE A 93 -8.56 -8.83 -18.87
CA ILE A 93 -9.88 -8.31 -18.55
C ILE A 93 -10.90 -8.69 -19.64
N ARG A 94 -10.52 -8.55 -20.93
CA ARG A 94 -11.38 -8.94 -22.06
C ARG A 94 -11.63 -10.45 -22.15
N ALA A 95 -10.63 -11.27 -21.77
CA ALA A 95 -10.73 -12.72 -21.81
C ALA A 95 -11.65 -13.29 -20.72
N PHE A 96 -11.66 -12.68 -19.53
CA PHE A 96 -12.34 -13.23 -18.37
C PHE A 96 -13.65 -12.55 -17.98
N PHE A 97 -13.92 -11.33 -18.48
CA PHE A 97 -15.08 -10.56 -18.05
C PHE A 97 -16.03 -10.20 -19.19
N GLN A 98 -17.33 -10.29 -18.90
CA GLN A 98 -18.38 -9.84 -19.82
C GLN A 98 -18.38 -8.31 -19.95
N ASN A 99 -18.87 -7.79 -21.07
CA ASN A 99 -18.80 -6.36 -21.42
C ASN A 99 -19.25 -5.38 -20.35
N TRP A 100 -20.26 -5.73 -19.54
CA TRP A 100 -20.78 -4.85 -18.48
C TRP A 100 -19.86 -4.72 -17.24
N LEU A 101 -18.96 -5.70 -17.04
CA LEU A 101 -17.98 -5.69 -15.96
C LEU A 101 -16.62 -5.09 -16.38
N LEU A 102 -16.40 -4.81 -17.66
CA LEU A 102 -15.10 -4.35 -18.16
C LEU A 102 -14.66 -3.04 -17.50
N LYS A 103 -15.54 -2.03 -17.43
CA LYS A 103 -15.21 -0.72 -16.84
C LYS A 103 -14.83 -0.79 -15.36
N PRO A 104 -15.61 -1.41 -14.47
CA PRO A 104 -15.26 -1.57 -13.06
C PRO A 104 -13.90 -2.24 -12.87
N PHE A 105 -13.61 -3.31 -13.63
CA PHE A 105 -12.32 -4.00 -13.54
C PHE A 105 -11.15 -3.20 -14.11
N GLN A 106 -11.36 -2.41 -15.16
CA GLN A 106 -10.34 -1.50 -15.68
C GLN A 106 -9.98 -0.42 -14.66
N GLU A 107 -10.97 0.14 -13.95
CA GLU A 107 -10.73 1.09 -12.85
C GLU A 107 -9.96 0.44 -11.70
N PHE A 108 -10.39 -0.74 -11.25
CA PHE A 108 -9.72 -1.49 -10.18
C PHE A 108 -8.28 -1.88 -10.53
N ALA A 109 -8.03 -2.30 -11.77
CA ALA A 109 -6.70 -2.69 -12.24
C ALA A 109 -5.76 -1.52 -12.51
N GLY A 110 -6.23 -0.27 -12.39
CA GLY A 110 -5.41 0.91 -12.67
C GLY A 110 -4.92 0.99 -14.11
N VAL A 111 -5.76 0.55 -15.07
CA VAL A 111 -5.44 0.57 -16.49
C VAL A 111 -5.25 2.01 -16.96
N LYS A 112 -4.36 2.23 -17.93
CA LYS A 112 -4.13 3.54 -18.55
C LYS A 112 -5.45 4.19 -18.99
N GLY A 113 -5.71 5.42 -18.52
CA GLY A 113 -6.97 6.14 -18.72
C GLY A 113 -8.02 5.91 -17.62
N SER A 114 -7.78 5.04 -16.64
CA SER A 114 -8.62 4.93 -15.45
C SER A 114 -8.44 6.14 -14.51
N LYS A 115 -9.41 6.39 -13.64
CA LYS A 115 -9.33 7.46 -12.63
C LYS A 115 -8.16 7.27 -11.67
N ILE A 116 -7.90 6.03 -11.25
CA ILE A 116 -6.78 5.69 -10.36
C ILE A 116 -5.45 5.99 -11.04
N TYR A 117 -5.27 5.56 -12.30
CA TYR A 117 -4.08 5.86 -13.08
C TYR A 117 -3.85 7.39 -13.19
N ALA A 118 -4.90 8.15 -13.55
CA ALA A 118 -4.82 9.59 -13.66
C ALA A 118 -4.43 10.28 -12.33
N ARG A 119 -4.89 9.76 -11.19
CA ARG A 119 -4.54 10.28 -9.85
C ARG A 119 -3.08 10.04 -9.49
N PHE A 120 -2.50 8.90 -9.86
CA PHE A 120 -1.06 8.67 -9.71
C PHE A 120 -0.25 9.56 -10.63
N GLN A 121 -0.67 9.68 -11.90
CA GLN A 121 0.02 10.51 -12.90
C GLN A 121 0.00 12.01 -12.53
N SER A 122 -1.11 12.51 -11.97
CA SER A 122 -1.24 13.90 -11.54
C SER A 122 -0.58 14.21 -10.20
N GLY A 123 -0.10 13.18 -9.47
CA GLY A 123 0.47 13.34 -8.14
C GLY A 123 -0.56 13.67 -7.04
N THR A 124 -1.87 13.47 -7.30
CA THR A 124 -2.91 13.60 -6.25
C THR A 124 -3.01 12.36 -5.38
N MET A 125 -2.46 11.25 -5.85
CA MET A 125 -2.27 10.00 -5.11
C MET A 125 -0.80 9.62 -5.13
N ILE A 126 -0.23 9.37 -3.96
CA ILE A 126 1.18 9.07 -3.76
C ILE A 126 1.33 7.64 -3.26
N TYR A 127 2.21 6.87 -3.87
CA TYR A 127 2.53 5.51 -3.44
C TYR A 127 3.81 5.52 -2.62
N LEU A 128 3.71 5.11 -1.37
CA LEU A 128 4.76 5.22 -0.37
C LEU A 128 5.31 3.85 0.01
N HIS A 129 6.61 3.79 0.16
CA HIS A 129 7.33 2.65 0.69
C HIS A 129 8.06 3.04 1.99
N TYR A 130 7.90 2.21 3.02
CA TYR A 130 8.62 2.35 4.28
C TYR A 130 9.26 1.03 4.69
N VAL A 131 10.43 1.14 5.30
CA VAL A 131 11.04 0.06 6.08
C VAL A 131 11.21 0.57 7.50
N LEU A 132 10.58 -0.11 8.45
CA LEU A 132 10.69 0.21 9.87
C LEU A 132 11.30 -0.98 10.61
N GLN A 133 12.10 -0.70 11.64
CA GLN A 133 12.69 -1.71 12.53
C GLN A 133 12.18 -1.50 13.96
N LYS A 134 11.83 -2.60 14.61
CA LYS A 134 11.39 -2.60 16.02
C LYS A 134 12.55 -2.39 16.97
#